data_e71da2eaa929cab64d40b44b08a7163d
#
_entry.id   e71da2eaa929cab64d40b44b08a7163d
#
_cell.length_a   1.000
_cell.length_b   1.000
_cell.length_c   1.000
_cell.angle_alpha   90.00
_cell.angle_beta   90.00
_cell.angle_gamma   90.00
#
_symmetry.space_group_name_H-M   'P 1'
#
loop_
_entity.id
_entity.type
_entity.pdbx_description
1 polymer ?
#
loop_
_entity_poly.entity_id
_entity_poly.type
_entity_poly.pdbx_seq_one_letter_code
_entity_poly.pdbx_strand_id
1 'polypeptide(L)'
;MLKSIPENFLNGFNEDEFYVNPTGNFVIGGPDGDCGLTGRKIIVDTYGGAAPHGGGAFSGKDPTKVDRSAAYAARYIAKNVVGSKISDKCLIQLAYAIGVSKPLSIYVDLLSLIHI
;
A
#
# COMPACT_ATOMS: atom_id res chain seq x y z
N MET A 1 -22.80 4.05 -11.72
CA MET A 1 -21.56 4.18 -10.92
C MET A 1 -21.73 5.14 -9.74
N LEU A 2 -22.15 6.39 -9.95
CA LEU A 2 -22.38 7.34 -8.83
C LEU A 2 -23.36 6.85 -7.77
N LYS A 3 -24.39 6.09 -8.17
CA LYS A 3 -25.39 5.51 -7.25
C LYS A 3 -24.84 4.50 -6.23
N SER A 4 -23.63 4.01 -6.43
CA SER A 4 -22.97 3.07 -5.54
C SER A 4 -22.00 3.74 -4.56
N ILE A 5 -21.81 5.06 -4.66
CA ILE A 5 -20.95 5.84 -3.77
C ILE A 5 -21.81 6.43 -2.66
N PRO A 6 -21.45 6.29 -1.38
CA PRO A 6 -22.17 6.94 -0.29
C PRO A 6 -22.23 8.46 -0.46
N GLU A 7 -23.38 9.07 -0.13
CA GLU A 7 -23.63 10.51 -0.37
C GLU A 7 -22.59 11.43 0.29
N ASN A 8 -22.04 11.04 1.43
CA ASN A 8 -21.03 11.82 2.14
C ASN A 8 -19.72 11.97 1.36
N PHE A 9 -19.43 11.07 0.39
CA PHE A 9 -18.28 11.17 -0.48
C PHE A 9 -18.54 11.98 -1.76
N LEU A 10 -19.79 12.32 -2.02
CA LEU A 10 -20.16 13.13 -3.18
C LEU A 10 -20.14 14.64 -2.87
N ASN A 11 -19.96 15.04 -1.63
CA ASN A 11 -19.84 16.44 -1.25
C ASN A 11 -18.56 17.04 -1.85
N GLY A 12 -18.73 18.04 -2.71
CA GLY A 12 -17.63 18.67 -3.45
C GLY A 12 -17.22 17.93 -4.73
N PHE A 13 -17.98 16.90 -5.12
CA PHE A 13 -17.75 16.19 -6.38
C PHE A 13 -18.02 17.13 -7.56
N ASN A 14 -17.06 17.21 -8.47
CA ASN A 14 -17.17 17.92 -9.74
C ASN A 14 -17.22 16.91 -10.88
N GLU A 15 -18.29 16.91 -11.66
CA GLU A 15 -18.46 15.98 -12.78
C GLU A 15 -17.36 16.14 -13.86
N ASP A 16 -16.80 17.34 -14.01
CA ASP A 16 -15.73 17.61 -14.96
C ASP A 16 -14.40 16.95 -14.59
N GLU A 17 -14.25 16.53 -13.33
CA GLU A 17 -13.07 15.81 -12.82
C GLU A 17 -13.25 14.29 -12.82
N PHE A 18 -14.40 13.80 -13.31
CA PHE A 18 -14.73 12.39 -13.30
C PHE A 18 -14.56 11.76 -14.68
N TYR A 19 -13.48 11.01 -14.83
CA TYR A 19 -13.14 10.37 -16.09
C TYR A 19 -13.58 8.90 -16.09
N VAL A 20 -14.42 8.51 -17.05
CA VAL A 20 -14.83 7.13 -17.29
C VAL A 20 -14.37 6.72 -18.68
N ASN A 21 -13.46 5.77 -18.77
CA ASN A 21 -12.88 5.30 -20.03
C ASN A 21 -12.46 6.44 -20.98
N PRO A 22 -11.60 7.38 -20.53
CA PRO A 22 -11.26 8.57 -21.31
C PRO A 22 -10.56 8.25 -22.64
N THR A 23 -10.00 7.05 -22.78
CA THR A 23 -9.40 6.54 -24.01
C THR A 23 -10.41 5.89 -24.95
N GLY A 24 -11.70 5.85 -24.55
CA GLY A 24 -12.78 5.28 -25.34
C GLY A 24 -13.01 3.79 -25.09
N ASN A 25 -13.51 3.09 -26.10
CA ASN A 25 -13.91 1.70 -25.98
C ASN A 25 -12.71 0.75 -25.90
N PHE A 26 -12.73 -0.14 -24.93
CA PHE A 26 -11.72 -1.19 -24.76
C PHE A 26 -12.09 -2.39 -25.64
N VAL A 27 -11.43 -2.53 -26.77
CA VAL A 27 -11.79 -3.52 -27.81
C VAL A 27 -10.99 -4.82 -27.66
N ILE A 28 -9.68 -4.72 -27.44
CA ILE A 28 -8.78 -5.85 -27.30
C ILE A 28 -8.41 -6.01 -25.82
N GLY A 29 -8.82 -7.12 -25.23
CA GLY A 29 -8.51 -7.48 -23.84
C GLY A 29 -7.54 -8.67 -23.73
N GLY A 30 -7.19 -8.99 -22.50
CA GLY A 30 -6.30 -10.12 -22.19
C GLY A 30 -4.85 -9.90 -22.63
N PRO A 31 -4.06 -10.97 -22.76
CA PRO A 31 -2.62 -10.89 -23.03
C PRO A 31 -2.26 -10.20 -24.33
N ASP A 32 -3.16 -10.23 -25.33
CA ASP A 32 -2.94 -9.56 -26.62
C ASP A 32 -3.01 -8.04 -26.51
N GLY A 33 -3.82 -7.52 -25.57
CA GLY A 33 -3.93 -6.09 -25.29
C GLY A 33 -2.85 -5.60 -24.36
N ASP A 34 -2.67 -6.27 -23.23
CA ASP A 34 -1.66 -5.97 -22.22
C ASP A 34 -1.37 -7.21 -21.38
N CYS A 35 -0.10 -7.56 -21.32
CA CYS A 35 0.38 -8.70 -20.56
C CYS A 35 0.73 -8.27 -19.13
N GLY A 36 -0.10 -8.62 -18.16
CA GLY A 36 0.17 -8.37 -16.74
C GLY A 36 1.36 -9.19 -16.22
N LEU A 37 2.19 -8.57 -15.40
CA LEU A 37 3.33 -9.22 -14.74
C LEU A 37 3.22 -9.08 -13.22
N THR A 38 3.58 -10.14 -12.50
CA THR A 38 3.64 -10.13 -11.04
C THR A 38 4.69 -9.11 -10.54
N GLY A 39 4.36 -8.34 -9.53
CA GLY A 39 5.25 -7.35 -8.94
C GLY A 39 5.42 -6.05 -9.75
N ARG A 40 4.58 -5.81 -10.74
CA ARG A 40 4.56 -4.58 -11.54
C ARG A 40 3.48 -3.58 -11.09
N LYS A 41 2.76 -3.91 -10.02
CA LYS A 41 1.73 -3.05 -9.40
C LYS A 41 1.84 -3.08 -7.86
N ILE A 42 3.05 -3.07 -7.34
CA ILE A 42 3.34 -3.28 -5.91
C ILE A 42 2.69 -2.26 -4.98
N ILE A 43 2.49 -1.04 -5.44
CA ILE A 43 1.81 0.00 -4.65
C ILE A 43 0.31 -0.30 -4.55
N VAL A 44 -0.32 -0.74 -5.64
CA VAL A 44 -1.73 -1.17 -5.66
C VAL A 44 -1.94 -2.41 -4.78
N ASP A 45 -0.99 -3.34 -4.82
CA ASP A 45 -1.05 -4.61 -4.06
C ASP A 45 -0.87 -4.41 -2.54
N THR A 46 -0.47 -3.23 -2.10
CA THR A 46 -0.20 -2.91 -0.69
C THR A 46 -1.16 -1.83 -0.17
N TYR A 47 -0.66 -0.62 0.07
CA TYR A 47 -1.44 0.44 0.74
C TYR A 47 -1.81 1.61 -0.18
N GLY A 48 -1.52 1.51 -1.47
CA GLY A 48 -1.74 2.62 -2.41
C GLY A 48 -0.94 3.84 -2.01
N GLY A 49 -1.59 5.00 -1.96
CA GLY A 49 -0.97 6.25 -1.50
C GLY A 49 -1.01 6.47 0.01
N ALA A 50 -1.59 5.53 0.80
CA ALA A 50 -1.81 5.73 2.22
C ALA A 50 -0.56 5.52 3.08
N ALA A 51 0.46 4.81 2.58
CA ALA A 51 1.72 4.57 3.28
C ALA A 51 2.88 4.46 2.30
N PRO A 52 4.11 4.82 2.72
CA PRO A 52 5.32 4.59 1.95
C PRO A 52 5.55 3.11 1.64
N HIS A 53 6.24 2.83 0.54
CA HIS A 53 6.59 1.48 0.12
C HIS A 53 8.09 1.39 -0.20
N GLY A 54 8.74 0.30 0.22
CA GLY A 54 10.17 0.09 0.00
C GLY A 54 10.56 -0.29 -1.45
N GLY A 55 9.56 -0.58 -2.31
CA GLY A 55 9.77 -0.87 -3.74
C GLY A 55 9.92 -2.35 -4.08
N GLY A 56 10.04 -3.24 -3.10
CA GLY A 56 10.20 -4.68 -3.32
C GLY A 56 8.88 -5.41 -3.57
N ALA A 57 8.82 -6.26 -4.61
CA ALA A 57 7.72 -7.20 -4.80
C ALA A 57 7.81 -8.35 -3.80
N PHE A 58 6.67 -8.95 -3.44
CA PHE A 58 6.61 -10.07 -2.50
C PHE A 58 6.58 -11.43 -3.20
N SER A 59 5.85 -11.52 -4.32
CA SER A 59 5.70 -12.75 -5.06
C SER A 59 7.02 -13.33 -5.55
N GLY A 60 7.16 -14.66 -5.47
CA GLY A 60 8.36 -15.36 -5.92
C GLY A 60 9.55 -15.26 -4.97
N LYS A 61 9.41 -14.62 -3.83
CA LYS A 61 10.45 -14.49 -2.81
C LYS A 61 10.17 -15.42 -1.62
N ASP A 62 11.20 -16.11 -1.18
CA ASP A 62 11.18 -16.91 0.05
C ASP A 62 11.43 -16.01 1.30
N PRO A 63 11.29 -16.54 2.54
CA PRO A 63 11.47 -15.74 3.76
C PRO A 63 12.87 -15.17 3.98
N THR A 64 13.88 -15.62 3.23
CA THR A 64 15.26 -15.07 3.32
C THR A 64 15.38 -13.70 2.63
N LYS A 65 14.38 -13.31 1.82
CA LYS A 65 14.38 -12.04 1.10
C LYS A 65 13.82 -10.93 1.99
N VAL A 66 14.65 -9.96 2.33
CA VAL A 66 14.33 -8.86 3.23
C VAL A 66 13.14 -8.01 2.75
N ASP A 67 13.02 -7.78 1.44
CA ASP A 67 11.89 -7.04 0.86
C ASP A 67 10.53 -7.63 1.26
N ARG A 68 10.45 -8.93 1.44
CA ARG A 68 9.24 -9.62 1.86
C ARG A 68 9.18 -9.79 3.37
N SER A 69 10.19 -10.36 3.99
CA SER A 69 10.18 -10.69 5.42
C SER A 69 10.12 -9.45 6.30
N ALA A 70 10.86 -8.38 5.96
CA ALA A 70 10.82 -7.12 6.71
C ALA A 70 9.47 -6.41 6.56
N ALA A 71 8.89 -6.39 5.36
CA ALA A 71 7.56 -5.82 5.15
C ALA A 71 6.48 -6.55 5.95
N TYR A 72 6.54 -7.88 6.01
CA TYR A 72 5.60 -8.68 6.81
C TYR A 72 5.82 -8.48 8.31
N ALA A 73 7.06 -8.38 8.76
CA ALA A 73 7.37 -8.08 10.16
C ALA A 73 6.87 -6.68 10.56
N ALA A 74 7.11 -5.67 9.73
CA ALA A 74 6.61 -4.31 9.96
C ALA A 74 5.07 -4.29 10.08
N ARG A 75 4.37 -4.97 9.16
CA ARG A 75 2.92 -5.10 9.24
C ARG A 75 2.46 -5.83 10.50
N TYR A 76 3.11 -6.91 10.87
CA TYR A 76 2.77 -7.66 12.08
C TYR A 76 2.88 -6.77 13.32
N ILE A 77 3.98 -6.02 13.46
CA ILE A 77 4.19 -5.10 14.58
C ILE A 77 3.11 -3.99 14.57
N ALA A 78 2.90 -3.34 13.42
CA ALA A 78 1.90 -2.29 13.30
C ALA A 78 0.49 -2.76 13.68
N LYS A 79 0.10 -3.96 13.24
CA LYS A 79 -1.19 -4.57 13.62
C LYS A 79 -1.31 -4.85 15.12
N ASN A 80 -0.23 -5.26 15.77
CA ASN A 80 -0.25 -5.48 17.22
C ASN A 80 -0.36 -4.17 18.00
N VAL A 81 0.32 -3.11 17.55
CA VAL A 81 0.19 -1.76 18.13
C VAL A 81 -1.26 -1.27 18.07
N VAL A 82 -1.89 -1.36 16.89
CA VAL A 82 -3.29 -0.97 16.73
C VAL A 82 -4.22 -1.91 17.51
N GLY A 83 -3.98 -3.21 17.46
CA GLY A 83 -4.78 -4.20 18.18
C GLY A 83 -4.73 -4.05 19.70
N SER A 84 -3.62 -3.55 20.26
CA SER A 84 -3.50 -3.24 21.69
C SER A 84 -4.12 -1.90 22.09
N LYS A 85 -4.70 -1.18 21.14
CA LYS A 85 -5.33 0.15 21.34
C LYS A 85 -4.37 1.25 21.83
N ILE A 86 -3.07 1.09 21.56
CA ILE A 86 -2.08 2.14 21.81
C ILE A 86 -2.31 3.33 20.87
N SER A 87 -2.66 3.03 19.62
CA SER A 87 -3.03 4.04 18.61
C SER A 87 -3.99 3.42 17.59
N ASP A 88 -4.80 4.25 16.95
CA ASP A 88 -5.70 3.83 15.86
C ASP A 88 -4.96 3.60 14.54
N LYS A 89 -3.76 4.17 14.40
CA LYS A 89 -2.90 4.05 13.22
C LYS A 89 -1.45 3.86 13.64
N CYS A 90 -0.70 3.11 12.84
CA CYS A 90 0.73 2.92 13.09
C CYS A 90 1.47 2.71 11.76
N LEU A 91 2.51 3.50 11.55
CA LEU A 91 3.45 3.34 10.46
C LEU A 91 4.78 2.84 11.01
N ILE A 92 5.30 1.75 10.45
CA ILE A 92 6.59 1.18 10.83
C ILE A 92 7.47 1.08 9.58
N GLN A 93 8.69 1.58 9.71
CA GLN A 93 9.74 1.42 8.72
C GLN A 93 10.92 0.69 9.33
N LEU A 94 11.39 -0.34 8.63
CA LEU A 94 12.58 -1.10 8.96
C LEU A 94 13.65 -0.87 7.90
N ALA A 95 14.88 -0.58 8.31
CA ALA A 95 16.02 -0.44 7.40
C ALA A 95 17.03 -1.54 7.68
N TYR A 96 17.56 -2.14 6.60
CA TYR A 96 18.53 -3.23 6.66
C TYR A 96 19.73 -2.95 5.76
N ALA A 97 20.90 -3.50 6.15
CA ALA A 97 22.01 -3.66 5.24
C ALA A 97 22.04 -5.11 4.70
N ILE A 98 22.46 -5.28 3.46
CA ILE A 98 22.61 -6.60 2.83
C ILE A 98 23.63 -7.42 3.62
N GLY A 99 23.27 -8.67 3.97
CA GLY A 99 24.12 -9.57 4.72
C GLY A 99 24.12 -9.35 6.25
N VAL A 100 23.35 -8.38 6.76
CA VAL A 100 23.22 -8.10 8.20
C VAL A 100 21.82 -8.48 8.65
N SER A 101 21.70 -9.42 9.59
CA SER A 101 20.41 -9.93 10.05
C SER A 101 19.66 -8.97 11.00
N LYS A 102 20.36 -8.07 11.66
CA LYS A 102 19.75 -7.06 12.53
C LYS A 102 19.33 -5.84 11.71
N PRO A 103 18.14 -5.28 11.97
CA PRO A 103 17.77 -4.00 11.37
C PRO A 103 18.74 -2.90 11.82
N LEU A 104 19.14 -2.03 10.89
CA LEU A 104 19.96 -0.86 11.19
C LEU A 104 19.17 0.21 11.92
N SER A 105 17.92 0.35 11.57
CA SER A 105 17.01 1.29 12.24
C SER A 105 15.58 0.78 12.18
N ILE A 106 14.81 1.20 13.19
CA ILE A 106 13.38 0.99 13.29
C ILE A 106 12.77 2.37 13.53
N TYR A 107 11.92 2.79 12.61
CA TYR A 107 11.14 4.02 12.76
C TYR A 107 9.69 3.64 13.03
N VAL A 108 9.08 4.29 14.01
CA VAL A 108 7.69 4.08 14.42
C VAL A 108 6.99 5.43 14.47
N ASP A 109 5.91 5.56 13.73
CA ASP A 109 5.02 6.71 13.77
C ASP A 109 3.61 6.24 14.09
N LEU A 110 3.07 6.71 15.18
CA LEU A 110 1.72 6.35 15.61
C LEU A 110 0.64 7.14 14.89
N LEU A 111 1.02 8.09 14.03
CA LEU A 111 0.10 8.93 13.25
C LEU A 111 -1.03 9.53 14.09
N SER A 112 -0.80 9.67 15.40
CA SER A 112 -1.74 10.30 16.30
C SER A 112 -1.64 11.82 16.14
N LEU A 113 -2.74 12.47 15.86
CA LEU A 113 -2.88 13.92 15.93
C LEU A 113 -2.89 14.33 17.42
N ILE A 114 -1.74 14.27 18.07
CA ILE A 114 -1.56 14.97 19.33
C ILE A 114 -1.18 16.39 18.96
N HIS A 115 -2.17 17.25 18.87
CA HIS A 115 -1.92 18.68 18.94
C HIS A 115 -1.58 19.00 20.40
N ILE A 116 -0.32 19.20 20.68
CA ILE A 116 0.13 19.89 21.88
C ILE A 116 0.04 21.37 21.61
#